data_567bd956bac0f091547a380562e5057b
#
_entry.id   567bd956bac0f091547a380562e5057b
#
_cell.length_a   1.000
_cell.length_b   1.000
_cell.length_c   1.000
_cell.angle_alpha   90.00
_cell.angle_beta   90.00
_cell.angle_gamma   90.00
#
_symmetry.space_group_name_H-M   'P 1'
#
loop_
_entity.id
_entity.type
_entity.pdbx_description
1 polymer ?
#
loop_
_entity_poly.entity_id
_entity_poly.type
_entity_poly.pdbx_seq_one_letter_code
_entity_poly.pdbx_strand_id
1 'polypeptide(L)'
;FVEGDVEVRDEVLYYKGKHRLHGVVVDKLLDMLRSGMKDSTPITNYIGRLMNNPSSNSVDELYTFLGYRSLPITPDGKVLGYKGVQEDYWSNTGNADTIVVQGQTNDRHQIYNGVGETIEIQRRSCDDNKDNHCSHGLHIGSYDYANNWASSNGKLLLVEFDPQDAVSVPTDCDFQKLRVSKYKVVADISDSRQELD
;
A
#
# COMPACT_ATOMS: atom_id res chain seq x y z
N PHE A 1 10.56 -25.71 4.22
CA PHE A 1 9.68 -24.73 4.85
C PHE A 1 8.33 -24.71 4.14
N VAL A 2 7.28 -24.85 4.89
CA VAL A 2 5.91 -24.76 4.39
C VAL A 2 5.09 -23.96 5.42
N GLU A 3 4.37 -22.96 4.95
CA GLU A 3 3.42 -22.21 5.77
C GLU A 3 2.22 -21.80 4.93
N GLY A 4 1.02 -22.33 5.27
CA GLY A 4 -0.17 -22.10 4.48
C GLY A 4 0.02 -22.56 3.03
N ASP A 5 -0.20 -21.64 2.09
CA ASP A 5 -0.05 -21.90 0.65
C ASP A 5 1.36 -21.59 0.12
N VAL A 6 2.28 -21.17 0.98
CA VAL A 6 3.65 -20.80 0.62
C VAL A 6 4.62 -21.93 0.99
N GLU A 7 5.43 -22.36 0.04
CA GLU A 7 6.41 -23.41 0.24
C GLU A 7 7.75 -23.03 -0.38
N VAL A 8 8.84 -23.30 0.34
CA VAL A 8 10.21 -23.15 -0.17
C VAL A 8 10.79 -24.54 -0.40
N ARG A 9 11.16 -24.83 -1.65
CA ARG A 9 11.83 -26.07 -2.06
C ARG A 9 13.08 -25.72 -2.84
N ASP A 10 14.23 -26.21 -2.40
CA ASP A 10 15.53 -25.99 -3.09
C ASP A 10 15.79 -24.49 -3.37
N GLU A 11 15.52 -23.63 -2.39
CA GLU A 11 15.66 -22.15 -2.50
C GLU A 11 14.71 -21.51 -3.52
N VAL A 12 13.66 -22.23 -3.93
CA VAL A 12 12.62 -21.71 -4.82
C VAL A 12 11.30 -21.61 -4.06
N LEU A 13 10.64 -20.47 -4.20
CA LEU A 13 9.39 -20.20 -3.53
C LEU A 13 8.20 -20.54 -4.45
N TYR A 14 7.26 -21.30 -3.91
CA TYR A 14 6.05 -21.71 -4.62
C TYR A 14 4.81 -21.25 -3.84
N TYR A 15 3.78 -20.87 -4.57
CA TYR A 15 2.46 -20.58 -4.04
C TYR A 15 1.49 -21.65 -4.48
N LYS A 16 0.79 -22.26 -3.51
CA LYS A 16 -0.12 -23.40 -3.75
C LYS A 16 0.55 -24.57 -4.51
N GLY A 17 1.86 -24.75 -4.28
CA GLY A 17 2.63 -25.83 -4.86
C GLY A 17 2.88 -25.76 -6.36
N LYS A 18 2.30 -24.78 -7.06
CA LYS A 18 2.33 -24.73 -8.54
C LYS A 18 2.90 -23.44 -9.11
N HIS A 19 2.66 -22.31 -8.44
CA HIS A 19 3.08 -21.01 -8.95
C HIS A 19 4.44 -20.64 -8.36
N ARG A 20 5.47 -20.69 -9.18
CA ARG A 20 6.79 -20.20 -8.78
C ARG A 20 6.75 -18.70 -8.65
N LEU A 21 7.12 -18.21 -7.48
CA LEU A 21 7.23 -16.78 -7.20
C LEU A 21 8.63 -16.28 -7.57
N HIS A 22 8.71 -15.05 -8.05
CA HIS A 22 9.95 -14.44 -8.53
C HIS A 22 10.18 -13.09 -7.87
N GLY A 23 11.42 -12.59 -7.96
CA GLY A 23 11.79 -11.23 -7.64
C GLY A 23 12.07 -10.99 -6.16
N VAL A 24 11.94 -9.73 -5.78
CA VAL A 24 12.35 -9.21 -4.47
C VAL A 24 11.64 -9.89 -3.28
N VAL A 25 10.39 -10.36 -3.45
CA VAL A 25 9.69 -11.09 -2.37
C VAL A 25 10.38 -12.39 -2.02
N VAL A 26 10.77 -13.12 -3.05
CA VAL A 26 11.49 -14.37 -2.84
C VAL A 26 12.77 -14.09 -2.08
N ASP A 27 13.54 -13.12 -2.55
CA ASP A 27 14.79 -12.74 -1.90
C ASP A 27 14.58 -12.30 -0.46
N LYS A 28 13.57 -11.45 -0.24
CA LYS A 28 13.27 -10.94 1.10
C LYS A 28 12.80 -12.05 2.04
N LEU A 29 11.93 -12.94 1.59
CA LEU A 29 11.49 -14.07 2.40
C LEU A 29 12.64 -15.04 2.70
N LEU A 30 13.45 -15.36 1.70
CA LEU A 30 14.62 -16.23 1.89
C LEU A 30 15.62 -15.62 2.87
N ASP A 31 15.87 -14.31 2.79
CA ASP A 31 16.74 -13.62 3.73
C ASP A 31 16.17 -13.68 5.16
N MET A 32 14.87 -13.50 5.32
CA MET A 32 14.22 -13.61 6.62
C MET A 32 14.34 -15.01 7.21
N LEU A 33 14.15 -16.05 6.38
CA LEU A 33 14.32 -17.44 6.82
C LEU A 33 15.76 -17.77 7.19
N ARG A 34 16.74 -17.28 6.41
CA ARG A 34 18.16 -17.45 6.67
C ARG A 34 18.61 -16.75 7.95
N SER A 35 18.00 -15.61 8.29
CA SER A 35 18.32 -14.88 9.51
C SER A 35 17.69 -15.46 10.78
N GLY A 36 16.96 -16.58 10.66
CA GLY A 36 16.35 -17.25 11.81
C GLY A 36 15.11 -16.56 12.33
N MET A 37 14.34 -15.92 11.46
CA MET A 37 13.09 -15.26 11.83
C MET A 37 12.13 -16.23 12.51
N LYS A 38 11.62 -15.86 13.68
CA LYS A 38 10.76 -16.73 14.49
C LYS A 38 9.33 -16.83 14.01
N ASP A 39 8.81 -15.77 13.38
CA ASP A 39 7.43 -15.71 12.90
C ASP A 39 7.39 -15.16 11.48
N SER A 40 7.09 -16.03 10.53
CA SER A 40 6.95 -15.70 9.12
C SER A 40 5.50 -15.51 8.69
N THR A 41 4.52 -15.66 9.60
CA THR A 41 3.10 -15.56 9.28
C THR A 41 2.71 -14.25 8.59
N PRO A 42 3.17 -13.07 9.04
CA PRO A 42 2.84 -11.81 8.35
C PRO A 42 3.29 -11.80 6.89
N ILE A 43 4.51 -12.28 6.60
CA ILE A 43 5.02 -12.26 5.23
C ILE A 43 4.34 -13.29 4.34
N THR A 44 3.98 -14.46 4.87
CA THR A 44 3.23 -15.46 4.11
C THR A 44 1.81 -15.00 3.82
N ASN A 45 1.16 -14.32 4.75
CA ASN A 45 -0.14 -13.69 4.53
C ASN A 45 -0.04 -12.58 3.47
N TYR A 46 1.03 -11.77 3.53
CA TYR A 46 1.30 -10.74 2.53
C TYR A 46 1.42 -11.36 1.12
N ILE A 47 2.18 -12.43 0.97
CA ILE A 47 2.33 -13.11 -0.32
C ILE A 47 0.99 -13.61 -0.83
N GLY A 48 0.18 -14.24 0.03
CA GLY A 48 -1.15 -14.70 -0.35
C GLY A 48 -2.04 -13.57 -0.88
N ARG A 49 -2.03 -12.42 -0.22
CA ARG A 49 -2.78 -11.24 -0.67
C ARG A 49 -2.22 -10.66 -1.96
N LEU A 50 -0.90 -10.59 -2.08
CA LEU A 50 -0.23 -10.09 -3.28
C LEU A 50 -0.59 -10.94 -4.51
N MET A 51 -0.69 -12.25 -4.36
CA MET A 51 -1.05 -13.16 -5.44
C MET A 51 -2.51 -12.99 -5.92
N ASN A 52 -3.35 -12.32 -5.15
CA ASN A 52 -4.70 -11.94 -5.56
C ASN A 52 -4.73 -10.65 -6.39
N ASN A 53 -3.59 -9.96 -6.53
CA ASN A 53 -3.53 -8.76 -7.37
C ASN A 53 -3.71 -9.16 -8.84
N PRO A 54 -4.66 -8.55 -9.57
CA PRO A 54 -4.97 -8.94 -10.94
C PRO A 54 -3.91 -8.52 -11.98
N SER A 55 -2.92 -7.71 -11.58
CA SER A 55 -1.93 -7.15 -12.50
C SER A 55 -0.51 -7.50 -12.07
N SER A 56 0.22 -8.22 -12.91
CA SER A 56 1.63 -8.52 -12.67
C SER A 56 2.50 -7.27 -12.64
N ASN A 57 2.17 -6.26 -13.45
CA ASN A 57 2.87 -4.97 -13.41
C ASN A 57 2.69 -4.26 -12.08
N SER A 58 1.47 -4.29 -11.52
CA SER A 58 1.21 -3.71 -10.20
C SER A 58 2.00 -4.41 -9.10
N VAL A 59 2.14 -5.71 -9.18
CA VAL A 59 2.95 -6.51 -8.25
C VAL A 59 4.43 -6.09 -8.32
N ASP A 60 4.98 -5.98 -9.52
CA ASP A 60 6.38 -5.60 -9.71
C ASP A 60 6.65 -4.16 -9.23
N GLU A 61 5.74 -3.24 -9.50
CA GLU A 61 5.86 -1.85 -9.05
C GLU A 61 5.75 -1.72 -7.53
N LEU A 62 4.86 -2.48 -6.89
CA LEU A 62 4.76 -2.51 -5.43
C LEU A 62 6.07 -3.00 -4.81
N TYR A 63 6.71 -3.95 -5.42
CA TYR A 63 8.02 -4.41 -5.01
C TYR A 63 9.07 -3.33 -5.03
N THR A 64 9.13 -2.60 -6.14
CA THR A 64 10.05 -1.47 -6.28
C THR A 64 9.82 -0.46 -5.18
N PHE A 65 8.56 -0.13 -4.91
CA PHE A 65 8.20 0.80 -3.84
C PHE A 65 8.68 0.31 -2.47
N LEU A 66 8.38 -0.93 -2.11
CA LEU A 66 8.77 -1.50 -0.81
C LEU A 66 10.28 -1.71 -0.70
N GLY A 67 10.98 -1.84 -1.82
CA GLY A 67 12.44 -1.88 -1.87
C GLY A 67 13.07 -0.53 -1.52
N TYR A 68 12.45 0.56 -1.96
CA TYR A 68 12.91 1.91 -1.65
C TYR A 68 12.37 2.41 -0.30
N ARG A 69 11.17 2.00 0.07
CA ARG A 69 10.49 2.46 1.28
C ARG A 69 10.05 1.26 2.11
N SER A 70 10.70 1.07 3.23
CA SER A 70 10.35 0.00 4.16
C SER A 70 9.12 0.41 4.94
N LEU A 71 7.98 -0.20 4.60
CA LEU A 71 6.72 0.00 5.32
C LEU A 71 6.38 -1.24 6.15
N PRO A 72 5.80 -1.06 7.34
CA PRO A 72 5.41 -2.19 8.18
C PRO A 72 4.36 -3.08 7.52
N ILE A 73 4.45 -4.38 7.76
CA ILE A 73 3.46 -5.37 7.34
C ILE A 73 2.71 -5.84 8.59
N THR A 74 1.37 -5.82 8.52
CA THR A 74 0.53 -6.28 9.64
C THR A 74 0.57 -7.81 9.77
N PRO A 75 0.15 -8.37 10.94
CA PRO A 75 0.03 -9.83 11.07
C PRO A 75 -0.85 -10.47 10.02
N ASP A 76 -1.85 -9.75 9.52
CA ASP A 76 -2.74 -10.22 8.45
C ASP A 76 -2.12 -10.13 7.06
N GLY A 77 -0.93 -9.57 6.91
CA GLY A 77 -0.25 -9.44 5.63
C GLY A 77 -0.63 -8.19 4.84
N LYS A 78 -1.25 -7.21 5.47
CA LYS A 78 -1.51 -5.90 4.86
C LYS A 78 -0.35 -4.96 5.11
N VAL A 79 -0.32 -3.84 4.41
CA VAL A 79 0.76 -2.85 4.50
C VAL A 79 0.24 -1.58 5.15
N LEU A 80 1.03 -1.02 6.07
CA LEU A 80 0.76 0.27 6.67
C LEU A 80 1.55 1.36 5.94
N GLY A 81 0.86 2.40 5.55
CA GLY A 81 1.44 3.57 4.92
C GLY A 81 0.89 4.85 5.51
N TYR A 82 1.22 5.98 4.89
CA TYR A 82 0.88 7.30 5.42
C TYR A 82 0.11 8.10 4.40
N LYS A 83 -0.76 9.00 4.92
CA LYS A 83 -1.52 9.90 4.08
C LYS A 83 -1.69 11.26 4.77
N GLY A 84 -1.37 12.33 4.03
CA GLY A 84 -1.61 13.70 4.48
C GLY A 84 -2.94 14.22 3.91
N VAL A 85 -3.77 14.80 4.77
CA VAL A 85 -5.08 15.37 4.39
C VAL A 85 -5.26 16.74 5.01
N GLN A 86 -6.37 17.41 4.70
CA GLN A 86 -6.72 18.70 5.27
C GLN A 86 -7.05 18.57 6.77
N GLU A 87 -7.09 19.70 7.47
CA GLU A 87 -7.42 19.73 8.90
C GLU A 87 -8.80 19.11 9.20
N ASP A 88 -9.73 19.20 8.26
CA ASP A 88 -11.07 18.62 8.36
C ASP A 88 -11.17 17.16 7.89
N TYR A 89 -10.05 16.51 7.64
CA TYR A 89 -9.92 15.13 7.14
C TYR A 89 -10.34 14.91 5.69
N TRP A 90 -10.79 15.93 4.99
CA TRP A 90 -11.03 15.81 3.54
C TRP A 90 -9.72 15.77 2.77
N SER A 91 -9.69 15.02 1.66
CA SER A 91 -8.50 14.96 0.82
C SER A 91 -8.14 16.36 0.27
N ASN A 92 -6.84 16.58 0.03
CA ASN A 92 -6.37 17.88 -0.46
C ASN A 92 -6.90 18.21 -1.86
N THR A 93 -7.13 17.19 -2.67
CA THR A 93 -7.65 17.34 -4.04
C THR A 93 -8.82 16.40 -4.27
N GLY A 94 -9.64 16.73 -5.25
CA GLY A 94 -10.74 15.88 -5.70
C GLY A 94 -10.63 15.63 -7.21
N ASN A 95 -11.29 14.58 -7.68
CA ASN A 95 -11.29 14.21 -9.09
C ASN A 95 -12.66 13.69 -9.50
N ALA A 96 -13.30 14.43 -10.44
CA ALA A 96 -14.65 14.11 -10.93
C ALA A 96 -14.72 12.76 -11.66
N ASP A 97 -13.62 12.28 -12.24
CA ASP A 97 -13.59 11.04 -13.01
C ASP A 97 -13.38 9.80 -12.13
N THR A 98 -13.09 9.99 -10.84
CA THR A 98 -12.93 8.87 -9.90
C THR A 98 -14.29 8.34 -9.47
N ILE A 99 -14.53 7.06 -9.73
CA ILE A 99 -15.78 6.39 -9.31
C ILE A 99 -15.55 5.77 -7.93
N VAL A 100 -16.18 6.38 -6.91
CA VAL A 100 -16.07 5.92 -5.52
C VAL A 100 -17.09 4.80 -5.29
N VAL A 101 -16.59 3.64 -4.84
CA VAL A 101 -17.42 2.47 -4.50
C VAL A 101 -17.81 2.52 -3.03
N GLN A 102 -16.89 2.95 -2.16
CA GLN A 102 -17.12 3.09 -0.74
C GLN A 102 -16.41 4.34 -0.22
N GLY A 103 -17.09 5.13 0.60
CA GLY A 103 -16.55 6.35 1.20
C GLY A 103 -17.49 7.55 1.01
N GLN A 104 -17.17 8.64 1.70
CA GLN A 104 -17.95 9.88 1.65
C GLN A 104 -17.26 10.89 0.74
N THR A 105 -18.04 11.56 -0.10
CA THR A 105 -17.56 12.59 -1.03
C THR A 105 -18.35 13.87 -0.87
N ASN A 106 -17.78 14.98 -1.32
CA ASN A 106 -18.43 16.30 -1.33
C ASN A 106 -18.56 16.88 -2.75
N ASP A 107 -19.07 18.10 -2.86
CA ASP A 107 -19.29 18.77 -4.15
C ASP A 107 -18.01 19.05 -4.93
N ARG A 108 -16.85 19.03 -4.27
CA ARG A 108 -15.53 19.22 -4.90
C ARG A 108 -14.86 17.90 -5.24
N HIS A 109 -15.59 16.79 -5.13
CA HIS A 109 -15.09 15.44 -5.36
C HIS A 109 -13.94 15.05 -4.41
N GLN A 110 -13.84 15.68 -3.26
CA GLN A 110 -12.92 15.31 -2.19
C GLN A 110 -13.49 14.09 -1.45
N ILE A 111 -12.61 13.34 -0.82
CA ILE A 111 -12.96 12.13 -0.06
C ILE A 111 -12.67 12.35 1.41
N TYR A 112 -13.58 11.92 2.27
CA TYR A 112 -13.44 12.03 3.72
C TYR A 112 -12.57 10.89 4.28
N ASN A 113 -11.54 11.23 5.05
CA ASN A 113 -10.54 10.32 5.61
C ASN A 113 -10.56 10.28 7.13
N GLY A 114 -11.73 10.28 7.75
CA GLY A 114 -11.84 10.12 9.20
C GLY A 114 -11.36 8.74 9.66
N VAL A 115 -10.85 8.65 10.89
CA VAL A 115 -10.39 7.38 11.46
C VAL A 115 -11.53 6.37 11.45
N GLY A 116 -11.23 5.16 10.96
CA GLY A 116 -12.20 4.07 10.79
C GLY A 116 -12.83 4.01 9.41
N GLU A 117 -12.68 5.05 8.58
CA GLU A 117 -13.21 5.05 7.22
C GLU A 117 -12.45 4.06 6.34
N THR A 118 -13.21 3.28 5.57
CA THR A 118 -12.69 2.48 4.46
C THR A 118 -13.07 3.19 3.16
N ILE A 119 -12.09 3.44 2.31
CA ILE A 119 -12.27 4.13 1.04
C ILE A 119 -11.90 3.18 -0.08
N GLU A 120 -12.80 3.03 -1.05
CA GLU A 120 -12.61 2.20 -2.24
C GLU A 120 -13.09 2.93 -3.48
N ILE A 121 -12.28 2.89 -4.53
CA ILE A 121 -12.63 3.37 -5.86
C ILE A 121 -12.60 2.19 -6.83
N GLN A 122 -13.27 2.31 -7.97
CA GLN A 122 -13.13 1.30 -9.02
C GLN A 122 -11.66 1.25 -9.46
N ARG A 123 -11.12 0.04 -9.58
CA ARG A 123 -9.72 -0.12 -9.97
C ARG A 123 -9.40 0.56 -11.31
N ARG A 124 -10.32 0.52 -12.25
CA ARG A 124 -10.17 1.23 -13.54
C ARG A 124 -10.13 2.74 -13.42
N SER A 125 -10.60 3.31 -12.30
CA SER A 125 -10.48 4.74 -12.00
C SER A 125 -9.09 5.11 -11.48
N CYS A 126 -8.26 4.13 -11.18
CA CYS A 126 -6.91 4.33 -10.69
C CYS A 126 -5.93 4.18 -11.84
N ASP A 127 -5.09 5.19 -12.08
CA ASP A 127 -4.13 5.18 -13.18
C ASP A 127 -3.03 4.14 -12.93
N ASP A 128 -2.87 3.20 -13.85
CA ASP A 128 -1.88 2.15 -13.79
C ASP A 128 -0.55 2.51 -14.49
N ASN A 129 -0.47 3.68 -15.11
CA ASN A 129 0.75 4.15 -15.76
C ASN A 129 1.63 4.90 -14.78
N LYS A 130 2.76 4.30 -14.41
CA LYS A 130 3.74 4.87 -13.48
C LYS A 130 4.36 6.18 -13.95
N ASP A 131 4.35 6.45 -15.25
CA ASP A 131 4.92 7.67 -15.82
C ASP A 131 3.95 8.86 -15.81
N ASN A 132 2.67 8.63 -15.46
CA ASN A 132 1.71 9.69 -15.20
C ASN A 132 1.82 10.11 -13.72
N HIS A 133 2.48 11.22 -13.45
CA HIS A 133 2.88 11.61 -12.10
C HIS A 133 1.74 12.21 -11.26
N CYS A 134 0.92 13.05 -11.88
CA CYS A 134 -0.25 13.66 -11.22
C CYS A 134 -1.51 13.08 -11.86
N SER A 135 -1.99 11.95 -11.39
CA SER A 135 -3.10 11.27 -12.02
C SER A 135 -4.02 10.59 -11.00
N HIS A 136 -5.04 9.92 -11.54
CA HIS A 136 -6.17 9.36 -10.80
C HIS A 136 -5.76 8.18 -9.90
N GLY A 137 -6.30 8.13 -8.72
CA GLY A 137 -6.10 7.03 -7.79
C GLY A 137 -6.08 7.51 -6.34
N LEU A 138 -6.16 6.56 -5.42
CA LEU A 138 -5.94 6.85 -4.01
C LEU A 138 -4.44 6.77 -3.75
N HIS A 139 -3.86 7.84 -3.22
CA HIS A 139 -2.41 7.91 -2.99
C HIS A 139 -2.07 7.63 -1.53
N ILE A 140 -1.12 6.73 -1.35
CA ILE A 140 -0.49 6.43 -0.07
C ILE A 140 1.00 6.71 -0.24
N GLY A 141 1.63 7.23 0.79
CA GLY A 141 3.04 7.59 0.70
C GLY A 141 3.89 7.08 1.84
N SER A 142 5.20 7.34 1.70
CA SER A 142 6.13 7.29 2.80
C SER A 142 5.76 8.35 3.84
N TYR A 143 6.35 8.24 5.03
CA TYR A 143 6.13 9.23 6.08
C TYR A 143 6.45 10.65 5.60
N ASP A 144 7.62 10.86 5.01
CA ASP A 144 8.05 12.19 4.58
C ASP A 144 7.12 12.79 3.52
N TYR A 145 6.74 12.00 2.53
CA TYR A 145 5.82 12.45 1.49
C TYR A 145 4.47 12.86 2.06
N ALA A 146 3.87 12.01 2.89
CA ALA A 146 2.57 12.26 3.49
C ALA A 146 2.61 13.45 4.48
N ASN A 147 3.70 13.56 5.24
CA ASN A 147 3.87 14.67 6.18
C ASN A 147 3.96 16.02 5.46
N ASN A 148 4.60 16.07 4.30
CA ASN A 148 4.63 17.28 3.47
C ASN A 148 3.24 17.66 2.96
N TRP A 149 2.43 16.68 2.55
CA TRP A 149 1.06 16.92 2.10
C TRP A 149 0.14 17.40 3.22
N ALA A 150 0.33 16.89 4.44
CA ALA A 150 -0.44 17.32 5.61
C ALA A 150 -0.12 18.76 6.00
N SER A 151 1.10 19.22 5.72
CA SER A 151 1.61 20.52 6.18
C SER A 151 1.51 20.68 7.70
N SER A 152 1.72 21.89 8.23
CA SER A 152 1.67 22.14 9.68
C SER A 152 0.24 22.07 10.25
N ASN A 153 -0.77 22.40 9.44
CA ASN A 153 -2.17 22.53 9.87
C ASN A 153 -3.03 21.31 9.51
N GLY A 154 -2.58 20.48 8.60
CA GLY A 154 -3.33 19.32 8.18
C GLY A 154 -3.19 18.13 9.14
N LYS A 155 -3.77 17.02 8.73
CA LYS A 155 -3.73 15.75 9.48
C LYS A 155 -2.82 14.75 8.80
N LEU A 156 -1.99 14.07 9.59
CA LEU A 156 -1.18 12.96 9.15
C LEU A 156 -1.79 11.65 9.65
N LEU A 157 -2.14 10.79 8.71
CA LEU A 157 -2.89 9.57 8.98
C LEU A 157 -2.05 8.34 8.71
N LEU A 158 -2.27 7.32 9.54
CA LEU A 158 -1.79 5.97 9.27
C LEU A 158 -2.92 5.23 8.54
N VAL A 159 -2.59 4.63 7.41
CA VAL A 159 -3.55 3.89 6.59
C VAL A 159 -3.06 2.48 6.33
N GLU A 160 -4.00 1.56 6.13
CA GLU A 160 -3.74 0.15 5.87
C GLU A 160 -4.29 -0.21 4.50
N PHE A 161 -3.50 -0.88 3.67
CA PHE A 161 -3.99 -1.37 2.39
C PHE A 161 -3.61 -2.84 2.17
N ASP A 162 -4.46 -3.51 1.39
CA ASP A 162 -4.23 -4.88 0.96
C ASP A 162 -3.35 -4.87 -0.30
N PRO A 163 -2.28 -5.66 -0.37
CA PRO A 163 -1.44 -5.74 -1.56
C PRO A 163 -2.19 -6.03 -2.86
N GLN A 164 -3.32 -6.73 -2.80
CA GLN A 164 -4.16 -6.98 -3.99
C GLN A 164 -4.72 -5.69 -4.61
N ASP A 165 -4.83 -4.62 -3.82
CA ASP A 165 -5.40 -3.34 -4.24
C ASP A 165 -4.35 -2.33 -4.71
N ALA A 166 -3.06 -2.68 -4.68
CA ALA A 166 -2.00 -1.85 -5.24
C ALA A 166 -2.11 -1.80 -6.76
N VAL A 167 -1.98 -0.60 -7.33
CA VAL A 167 -2.16 -0.39 -8.77
C VAL A 167 -0.88 0.07 -9.45
N SER A 168 -0.27 1.16 -8.99
CA SER A 168 0.93 1.70 -9.63
C SER A 168 1.78 2.53 -8.66
N VAL A 169 3.06 2.63 -8.97
CA VAL A 169 4.01 3.45 -8.24
C VAL A 169 4.56 4.52 -9.17
N PRO A 170 4.10 5.78 -9.04
CA PRO A 170 4.63 6.86 -9.88
C PRO A 170 6.15 6.99 -9.77
N THR A 171 6.79 7.31 -10.90
CA THR A 171 8.25 7.39 -10.99
C THR A 171 8.83 8.69 -10.46
N ASP A 172 7.99 9.69 -10.16
CA ASP A 172 8.42 10.94 -9.54
C ASP A 172 8.59 10.80 -8.02
N CYS A 173 9.06 11.87 -7.37
CA CYS A 173 9.19 11.95 -5.90
C CYS A 173 10.00 10.80 -5.29
N ASP A 174 11.01 10.28 -5.99
CA ASP A 174 11.89 9.20 -5.52
C ASP A 174 11.10 7.95 -5.06
N PHE A 175 10.02 7.61 -5.77
CA PHE A 175 9.15 6.47 -5.43
C PHE A 175 8.56 6.54 -4.02
N GLN A 176 8.19 7.75 -3.57
CA GLN A 176 7.63 7.96 -2.23
C GLN A 176 6.12 7.80 -2.15
N LYS A 177 5.44 7.66 -3.28
CA LYS A 177 3.98 7.50 -3.31
C LYS A 177 3.56 6.27 -4.11
N LEU A 178 2.40 5.75 -3.75
CA LEU A 178 1.78 4.54 -4.33
C LEU A 178 0.32 4.84 -4.61
N ARG A 179 -0.19 4.39 -5.75
CA ARG A 179 -1.64 4.42 -6.06
C ARG A 179 -2.27 3.08 -5.71
N VAL A 180 -3.35 3.15 -4.96
CA VAL A 180 -4.15 1.97 -4.61
C VAL A 180 -5.62 2.22 -4.93
N SER A 181 -6.40 1.15 -5.03
CA SER A 181 -7.85 1.25 -5.25
C SER A 181 -8.65 1.19 -3.94
N LYS A 182 -8.02 0.84 -2.82
CA LYS A 182 -8.69 0.71 -1.52
C LYS A 182 -7.71 0.86 -0.37
N TYR A 183 -8.13 1.54 0.68
CA TYR A 183 -7.42 1.56 1.95
C TYR A 183 -8.37 1.84 3.10
N LYS A 184 -7.90 1.60 4.32
CA LYS A 184 -8.61 1.94 5.56
C LYS A 184 -7.76 2.90 6.39
N VAL A 185 -8.38 3.94 6.94
CA VAL A 185 -7.73 4.86 7.87
C VAL A 185 -7.75 4.21 9.26
N VAL A 186 -6.57 3.89 9.80
CA VAL A 186 -6.47 3.17 11.08
C VAL A 186 -6.13 4.08 12.25
N ALA A 187 -5.44 5.20 12.03
CA ALA A 187 -5.09 6.12 13.10
C ALA A 187 -4.79 7.52 12.59
N ASP A 188 -5.02 8.51 13.44
CA ASP A 188 -4.54 9.89 13.28
C ASP A 188 -3.29 10.04 14.14
N ILE A 189 -2.14 10.27 13.50
CA ILE A 189 -0.85 10.42 14.18
C ILE A 189 -0.35 11.86 14.16
N SER A 190 -1.25 12.82 13.94
CA SER A 190 -0.90 14.24 13.79
C SER A 190 -0.22 14.83 15.04
N ASP A 191 -0.61 14.37 16.23
CA ASP A 191 -0.06 14.90 17.49
C ASP A 191 1.41 14.52 17.70
N SER A 192 1.80 13.30 17.35
CA SER A 192 3.18 12.84 17.50
C SER A 192 4.01 13.06 16.25
N ARG A 193 3.39 12.92 15.07
CA ARG A 193 4.05 12.93 13.76
C ARG A 193 5.35 12.15 13.76
N GLN A 194 5.24 10.91 14.22
CA GLN A 194 6.39 10.03 14.36
C GLN A 194 6.23 8.81 13.46
N GLU A 195 7.29 8.52 12.70
CA GLU A 195 7.31 7.36 11.81
C GLU A 195 7.35 6.07 12.61
N LEU A 196 6.58 5.05 12.16
CA LEU A 196 6.62 3.72 12.74
C LEU A 196 7.89 2.97 12.31
N ASP A 197 8.46 2.26 13.25
CA ASP A 197 9.63 1.39 13.00
C ASP A 197 9.26 0.07 12.32
#